data_42860df4162b0415acaf1c0160de5229
#
_entry.id   42860df4162b0415acaf1c0160de5229
#
_cell.length_a   1.000
_cell.length_b   1.000
_cell.length_c   1.000
_cell.angle_alpha   90.00
_cell.angle_beta   90.00
_cell.angle_gamma   90.00
#
_symmetry.space_group_name_H-M   'P 1'
#
loop_
_entity.id
_entity.type
_entity.pdbx_description
1 polymer ?
#
loop_
_entity_poly.entity_id
_entity_poly.type
_entity_poly.pdbx_seq_one_letter_code
_entity_poly.pdbx_strand_id
1 'polypeptide(L)'
;MSGTQRSNPANDATRSSEGLDRRQLLTAAAGIAASLGISVAAPALAASRPRNWPARDVGPFDSFRDYVKALEDRGLVMRVKRLDQDQYEMTALTYKLMDEFGWYDAPALLVEEIRQDGRWLKGPVITNHQGHWDTEAIIWGREPIPGQGPETYRETIKFLLEGAEARDGKTPSIPTNPVPADKAPIKEVILRGEQCNVLDFAFIKSNPSQPARSRPLT
;
A
#
# COMPACT_ATOMS: atom_id res chain seq x y z
N MET A 1 -26.35 -10.20 -43.70
CA MET A 1 -26.05 -9.30 -42.57
C MET A 1 -25.11 -10.06 -41.67
N SER A 2 -23.82 -9.79 -41.81
CA SER A 2 -22.74 -10.54 -41.11
C SER A 2 -22.34 -9.71 -39.87
N GLY A 3 -22.64 -10.22 -38.70
CA GLY A 3 -22.28 -9.61 -37.43
C GLY A 3 -20.86 -9.99 -37.04
N THR A 4 -19.94 -9.07 -37.09
CA THR A 4 -18.56 -9.23 -36.66
C THR A 4 -18.54 -9.19 -35.12
N GLN A 5 -18.41 -10.33 -34.46
CA GLN A 5 -18.14 -10.43 -33.03
C GLN A 5 -16.72 -9.90 -32.77
N ARG A 6 -16.62 -8.79 -32.04
CA ARG A 6 -15.34 -8.32 -31.52
C ARG A 6 -14.95 -9.20 -30.35
N SER A 7 -13.90 -9.98 -30.51
CA SER A 7 -13.24 -10.72 -29.45
C SER A 7 -12.62 -9.74 -28.44
N ASN A 8 -12.98 -9.91 -27.18
CA ASN A 8 -12.44 -9.16 -26.04
C ASN A 8 -11.04 -9.76 -25.70
N PRO A 9 -9.94 -8.97 -25.72
CA PRO A 9 -8.58 -9.49 -25.49
C PRO A 9 -8.28 -9.78 -24.02
N ALA A 10 -9.27 -9.76 -23.12
CA ALA A 10 -9.06 -9.96 -21.68
C ALA A 10 -8.91 -11.42 -21.23
N ASN A 11 -8.92 -12.40 -22.14
CA ASN A 11 -9.00 -13.82 -21.75
C ASN A 11 -7.77 -14.68 -22.08
N ASP A 12 -6.61 -14.06 -22.35
CA ASP A 12 -5.42 -14.85 -22.72
C ASP A 12 -4.25 -14.68 -21.72
N ALA A 13 -4.56 -14.49 -20.45
CA ALA A 13 -3.56 -14.40 -19.39
C ALA A 13 -3.58 -15.65 -18.47
N THR A 14 -3.52 -16.85 -19.05
CA THR A 14 -3.00 -18.02 -18.32
C THR A 14 -1.47 -18.05 -18.42
N ARG A 15 -0.80 -17.01 -17.92
CA ARG A 15 0.59 -17.15 -17.49
C ARG A 15 0.57 -17.81 -16.13
N SER A 16 1.15 -19.02 -16.06
CA SER A 16 1.49 -19.70 -14.83
C SER A 16 2.12 -18.72 -13.84
N SER A 17 1.38 -18.37 -12.80
CA SER A 17 1.90 -17.61 -11.66
C SER A 17 2.76 -18.55 -10.79
N GLU A 18 3.93 -18.95 -11.30
CA GLU A 18 5.02 -19.25 -10.38
C GLU A 18 5.38 -17.92 -9.74
N GLY A 19 4.95 -17.73 -8.50
CA GLY A 19 5.15 -16.49 -7.76
C GLY A 19 6.63 -16.14 -7.77
N LEU A 20 6.96 -14.93 -8.25
CA LEU A 20 8.31 -14.42 -8.23
C LEU A 20 8.86 -14.52 -6.81
N ASP A 21 10.00 -15.18 -6.65
CA ASP A 21 10.73 -15.19 -5.38
C ASP A 21 11.00 -13.74 -4.95
N ARG A 22 10.97 -13.48 -3.65
CA ARG A 22 11.23 -12.16 -3.04
C ARG A 22 12.46 -11.47 -3.63
N ARG A 23 13.54 -12.22 -3.93
CA ARG A 23 14.73 -11.69 -4.58
C ARG A 23 14.49 -11.26 -6.01
N GLN A 24 13.70 -12.02 -6.76
CA GLN A 24 13.33 -11.70 -8.13
C GLN A 24 12.47 -10.45 -8.19
N LEU A 25 11.50 -10.33 -7.28
CA LEU A 25 10.64 -9.16 -7.15
C LEU A 25 11.45 -7.89 -6.82
N LEU A 26 12.33 -7.96 -5.83
CA LEU A 26 13.19 -6.84 -5.45
C LEU A 26 14.20 -6.48 -6.55
N THR A 27 14.72 -7.46 -7.27
CA THR A 27 15.68 -7.21 -8.38
C THR A 27 14.97 -6.57 -9.57
N ALA A 28 13.79 -7.05 -9.95
CA ALA A 28 12.98 -6.48 -11.02
C ALA A 28 12.55 -5.05 -10.67
N ALA A 29 12.05 -4.83 -9.44
CA ALA A 29 11.66 -3.52 -8.96
C ALA A 29 12.84 -2.52 -8.94
N ALA A 30 14.04 -2.96 -8.54
CA ALA A 30 15.25 -2.15 -8.58
C ALA A 30 15.64 -1.81 -10.03
N GLY A 31 15.52 -2.76 -10.96
CA GLY A 31 15.76 -2.53 -12.38
C GLY A 31 14.81 -1.49 -12.99
N ILE A 32 13.53 -1.56 -12.66
CA ILE A 32 12.51 -0.59 -13.10
C ILE A 32 12.84 0.81 -12.57
N ALA A 33 13.11 0.92 -11.29
CA ALA A 33 13.45 2.21 -10.68
C ALA A 33 14.73 2.80 -11.28
N ALA A 34 15.75 1.98 -11.51
CA ALA A 34 16.98 2.41 -12.16
C ALA A 34 16.75 2.90 -13.60
N SER A 35 15.85 2.27 -14.35
CA SER A 35 15.49 2.71 -15.72
C SER A 35 14.79 4.06 -15.73
N LEU A 36 14.19 4.47 -14.64
CA LEU A 36 13.56 5.79 -14.42
C LEU A 36 14.51 6.79 -13.76
N GLY A 37 15.78 6.44 -13.53
CA GLY A 37 16.73 7.29 -12.82
C GLY A 37 16.46 7.44 -11.32
N ILE A 38 15.62 6.56 -10.76
CA ILE A 38 15.20 6.60 -9.36
C ILE A 38 16.17 5.81 -8.49
N SER A 39 16.72 6.44 -7.47
CA SER A 39 17.55 5.75 -6.48
C SER A 39 16.71 4.90 -5.55
N VAL A 40 16.73 3.58 -5.73
CA VAL A 40 16.11 2.62 -4.80
C VAL A 40 17.01 2.45 -3.59
N ALA A 41 16.48 2.63 -2.40
CA ALA A 41 17.18 2.21 -1.20
C ALA A 41 17.33 0.68 -1.26
N ALA A 42 18.58 0.18 -1.10
CA ALA A 42 18.76 -1.24 -0.86
C ALA A 42 17.80 -1.64 0.27
N PRO A 43 17.13 -2.82 0.18
CA PRO A 43 16.25 -3.27 1.25
C PRO A 43 17.04 -3.16 2.55
N ALA A 44 16.65 -2.26 3.43
CA ALA A 44 17.28 -2.15 4.72
C ALA A 44 17.07 -3.51 5.36
N LEU A 45 18.12 -4.32 5.42
CA LEU A 45 18.16 -5.50 6.26
C LEU A 45 17.65 -5.04 7.60
N ALA A 46 16.48 -5.53 7.97
CA ALA A 46 15.66 -5.11 9.07
C ALA A 46 16.52 -4.60 10.23
N ALA A 47 16.54 -3.29 10.42
CA ALA A 47 17.08 -2.71 11.64
C ALA A 47 16.32 -3.39 12.77
N SER A 48 17.06 -4.10 13.61
CA SER A 48 16.55 -4.90 14.69
C SER A 48 15.57 -4.08 15.54
N ARG A 49 14.29 -4.43 15.49
CA ARG A 49 13.29 -3.90 16.41
C ARG A 49 13.70 -4.19 17.87
N PRO A 50 13.36 -3.31 18.81
CA PRO A 50 13.26 -3.72 20.21
C PRO A 50 12.19 -4.82 20.29
N ARG A 51 12.59 -5.99 20.69
CA ARG A 51 11.88 -7.26 20.61
C ARG A 51 10.90 -7.44 21.77
N ASN A 52 9.81 -6.69 21.81
CA ASN A 52 8.80 -6.88 22.87
C ASN A 52 7.35 -7.02 22.37
N TRP A 53 7.13 -7.11 21.06
CA TRP A 53 5.81 -7.44 20.52
C TRP A 53 5.92 -8.74 19.72
N PRO A 54 5.01 -9.71 19.90
CA PRO A 54 4.94 -10.84 19.00
C PRO A 54 4.67 -10.28 17.60
N ALA A 55 5.60 -10.51 16.68
CA ALA A 55 5.41 -10.15 15.28
C ALA A 55 4.20 -10.94 14.77
N ARG A 56 3.08 -10.29 14.59
CA ARG A 56 1.95 -10.89 13.90
C ARG A 56 2.23 -10.70 12.41
N ASP A 57 2.44 -11.79 11.73
CA ASP A 57 2.64 -11.78 10.29
C ASP A 57 1.31 -11.55 9.55
N VAL A 58 0.19 -11.71 10.25
CA VAL A 58 -1.18 -11.44 9.78
C VAL A 58 -1.98 -10.70 10.85
N GLY A 59 -3.06 -10.03 10.43
CA GLY A 59 -3.94 -9.26 11.30
C GLY A 59 -4.65 -10.09 12.40
N PRO A 60 -5.40 -9.43 13.26
CA PRO A 60 -5.53 -7.97 13.34
C PRO A 60 -4.25 -7.29 13.80
N PHE A 61 -3.94 -6.14 13.21
CA PHE A 61 -2.75 -5.34 13.55
C PHE A 61 -3.10 -4.25 14.56
N ASP A 62 -2.18 -3.93 15.47
CA ASP A 62 -2.36 -2.88 16.45
C ASP A 62 -2.19 -1.48 15.84
N SER A 63 -1.46 -1.39 14.72
CA SER A 63 -1.27 -0.14 13.98
C SER A 63 -1.10 -0.37 12.48
N PHE A 64 -1.34 0.68 11.70
CA PHE A 64 -1.04 0.68 10.26
C PHE A 64 0.45 0.40 9.97
N ARG A 65 1.35 0.84 10.85
CA ARG A 65 2.79 0.57 10.71
C ARG A 65 3.11 -0.90 10.83
N ASP A 66 2.43 -1.63 11.71
CA ASP A 66 2.61 -3.09 11.87
C ASP A 66 2.11 -3.83 10.63
N TYR A 67 0.99 -3.40 10.05
CA TYR A 67 0.51 -3.91 8.78
C TYR A 67 1.54 -3.69 7.65
N VAL A 68 2.03 -2.45 7.47
CA VAL A 68 3.05 -2.16 6.46
C VAL A 68 4.31 -2.99 6.67
N LYS A 69 4.72 -3.18 7.93
CA LYS A 69 5.86 -4.04 8.28
C LYS A 69 5.62 -5.50 7.89
N ALA A 70 4.42 -6.03 8.13
CA ALA A 70 4.07 -7.38 7.70
C ALA A 70 4.12 -7.55 6.18
N LEU A 71 3.69 -6.54 5.42
CA LEU A 71 3.83 -6.52 3.97
C LEU A 71 5.30 -6.48 3.53
N GLU A 72 6.14 -5.67 4.18
CA GLU A 72 7.59 -5.61 3.89
C GLU A 72 8.28 -6.95 4.15
N ASP A 73 7.97 -7.60 5.27
CA ASP A 73 8.55 -8.91 5.62
C ASP A 73 8.16 -10.01 4.62
N ARG A 74 7.02 -9.85 3.95
CA ARG A 74 6.54 -10.73 2.89
C ARG A 74 7.06 -10.35 1.49
N GLY A 75 7.78 -9.24 1.35
CA GLY A 75 8.28 -8.74 0.06
C GLY A 75 7.21 -8.04 -0.79
N LEU A 76 6.08 -7.66 -0.19
CA LEU A 76 4.98 -6.98 -0.86
C LEU A 76 5.10 -5.45 -0.84
N VAL A 77 6.25 -4.91 -0.43
CA VAL A 77 6.53 -3.48 -0.43
C VAL A 77 7.85 -3.19 -1.11
N MET A 78 7.83 -2.31 -2.07
CA MET A 78 9.01 -1.67 -2.64
C MET A 78 9.28 -0.36 -1.90
N ARG A 79 10.45 -0.24 -1.26
CA ARG A 79 10.86 0.98 -0.57
C ARG A 79 11.75 1.84 -1.46
N VAL A 80 11.39 3.11 -1.62
CA VAL A 80 12.14 4.10 -2.39
C VAL A 80 12.52 5.26 -1.49
N LYS A 81 13.74 5.73 -1.63
CA LYS A 81 14.25 6.80 -0.78
C LYS A 81 13.59 8.15 -1.10
N ARG A 82 13.50 8.51 -2.37
CA ARG A 82 13.00 9.83 -2.82
C ARG A 82 12.28 9.72 -4.14
N LEU A 83 11.17 10.44 -4.28
CA LEU A 83 10.46 10.65 -5.55
C LEU A 83 10.03 12.11 -5.69
N ASP A 84 10.11 12.64 -6.91
CA ASP A 84 9.61 13.97 -7.24
C ASP A 84 8.13 13.88 -7.65
N GLN A 85 7.25 14.22 -6.71
CA GLN A 85 5.82 14.21 -6.96
C GLN A 85 5.35 15.40 -7.83
N ASP A 86 6.16 16.44 -7.98
CA ASP A 86 5.88 17.52 -8.92
C ASP A 86 6.02 17.05 -10.37
N GLN A 87 6.80 15.98 -10.59
CA GLN A 87 6.92 15.25 -11.86
C GLN A 87 6.06 13.99 -11.92
N TYR A 88 5.18 13.76 -10.95
CA TYR A 88 4.30 12.57 -10.87
C TYR A 88 5.05 11.23 -10.79
N GLU A 89 6.31 11.22 -10.34
CA GLU A 89 7.14 10.01 -10.33
C GLU A 89 6.54 8.88 -9.51
N MET A 90 5.89 9.18 -8.38
CA MET A 90 5.25 8.16 -7.56
C MET A 90 4.10 7.47 -8.29
N THR A 91 3.28 8.25 -8.97
CA THR A 91 2.17 7.73 -9.79
C THR A 91 2.70 6.93 -10.99
N ALA A 92 3.68 7.48 -11.70
CA ALA A 92 4.29 6.81 -12.84
C ALA A 92 4.94 5.48 -12.45
N LEU A 93 5.67 5.45 -11.33
CA LEU A 93 6.30 4.23 -10.84
C LEU A 93 5.25 3.20 -10.39
N THR A 94 4.17 3.62 -9.72
CA THR A 94 3.08 2.73 -9.33
C THR A 94 2.45 2.04 -10.55
N TYR A 95 2.12 2.80 -11.60
CA TYR A 95 1.59 2.23 -12.84
C TYR A 95 2.61 1.33 -13.54
N LYS A 96 3.88 1.72 -13.55
CA LYS A 96 4.94 0.88 -14.14
C LYS A 96 5.09 -0.46 -13.42
N LEU A 97 4.95 -0.48 -12.10
CA LEU A 97 4.93 -1.72 -11.33
C LEU A 97 3.69 -2.57 -11.68
N MET A 98 2.52 -1.96 -11.83
CA MET A 98 1.31 -2.66 -12.26
C MET A 98 1.42 -3.24 -13.67
N ASP A 99 2.07 -2.53 -14.60
CA ASP A 99 2.32 -3.01 -15.95
C ASP A 99 3.28 -4.20 -15.97
N GLU A 100 4.28 -4.21 -15.10
CA GLU A 100 5.32 -5.23 -15.05
C GLU A 100 4.88 -6.50 -14.32
N PHE A 101 4.24 -6.35 -13.15
CA PHE A 101 3.85 -7.47 -12.29
C PHE A 101 2.41 -7.91 -12.48
N GLY A 102 1.56 -7.07 -13.05
CA GLY A 102 0.11 -7.23 -13.06
C GLY A 102 -0.59 -6.35 -12.04
N TRP A 103 -1.86 -6.01 -12.31
CA TRP A 103 -2.64 -5.07 -11.51
C TRP A 103 -2.81 -5.49 -10.04
N TYR A 104 -2.85 -6.79 -9.81
CA TYR A 104 -3.10 -7.36 -8.48
C TYR A 104 -1.91 -8.12 -7.91
N ASP A 105 -0.78 -8.10 -8.59
CA ASP A 105 0.47 -8.72 -8.15
C ASP A 105 1.58 -7.68 -7.92
N ALA A 106 1.29 -6.40 -8.23
CA ALA A 106 2.21 -5.31 -8.01
C ALA A 106 2.38 -5.01 -6.51
N PRO A 107 3.63 -4.83 -6.03
CA PRO A 107 3.90 -4.48 -4.65
C PRO A 107 3.38 -3.07 -4.31
N ALA A 108 3.14 -2.82 -3.04
CA ALA A 108 2.97 -1.46 -2.52
C ALA A 108 4.26 -0.67 -2.71
N LEU A 109 4.13 0.64 -2.92
CA LEU A 109 5.26 1.56 -3.04
C LEU A 109 5.30 2.46 -1.80
N LEU A 110 6.38 2.37 -1.02
CA LEU A 110 6.63 3.20 0.15
C LEU A 110 7.81 4.13 -0.11
N VAL A 111 7.57 5.43 0.02
CA VAL A 111 8.54 6.48 -0.28
C VAL A 111 8.89 7.25 0.98
N GLU A 112 10.18 7.36 1.29
CA GLU A 112 10.65 8.00 2.52
C GLU A 112 10.58 9.53 2.47
N GLU A 113 10.87 10.13 1.32
CA GLU A 113 10.79 11.56 1.09
C GLU A 113 10.17 11.85 -0.27
N ILE A 114 9.24 12.80 -0.34
CA ILE A 114 8.68 13.26 -1.61
C ILE A 114 8.94 14.75 -1.81
N ARG A 115 9.18 15.14 -3.07
CA ARG A 115 9.16 16.54 -3.45
C ARG A 115 7.74 16.95 -3.83
N GLN A 116 7.27 18.01 -3.20
CA GLN A 116 5.93 18.56 -3.42
C GLN A 116 5.99 20.08 -3.35
N ASP A 117 5.47 20.74 -4.39
CA ASP A 117 5.47 22.20 -4.53
C ASP A 117 6.89 22.78 -4.33
N GLY A 118 7.89 22.15 -4.98
CA GLY A 118 9.29 22.53 -4.93
C GLY A 118 10.05 22.19 -3.65
N ARG A 119 9.38 21.64 -2.63
CA ARG A 119 9.98 21.31 -1.33
C ARG A 119 10.06 19.81 -1.10
N TRP A 120 11.14 19.35 -0.47
CA TRP A 120 11.26 17.97 0.01
C TRP A 120 10.58 17.83 1.36
N LEU A 121 9.61 16.94 1.44
CA LEU A 121 8.86 16.61 2.65
C LEU A 121 9.21 15.20 3.10
N LYS A 122 9.41 15.03 4.39
CA LYS A 122 9.60 13.71 4.99
C LYS A 122 8.28 12.94 5.04
N GLY A 123 8.34 11.67 4.62
CA GLY A 123 7.27 10.71 4.73
C GLY A 123 7.35 9.85 6.01
N PRO A 124 7.07 8.57 5.91
CA PRO A 124 6.83 7.85 4.66
C PRO A 124 5.43 8.08 4.07
N VAL A 125 5.36 8.00 2.75
CA VAL A 125 4.10 7.94 1.99
C VAL A 125 4.00 6.57 1.34
N ILE A 126 2.83 5.95 1.40
CA ILE A 126 2.60 4.63 0.80
C ILE A 126 1.43 4.68 -0.18
N THR A 127 1.54 3.95 -1.29
CA THR A 127 0.46 3.73 -2.24
C THR A 127 0.34 2.25 -2.59
N ASN A 128 -0.79 1.85 -3.15
CA ASN A 128 -1.10 0.47 -3.57
C ASN A 128 -0.98 -0.58 -2.46
N HIS A 129 -1.14 -0.20 -1.19
CA HIS A 129 -0.94 -1.13 -0.07
C HIS A 129 -2.05 -2.19 0.09
N GLN A 130 -3.16 -2.05 -0.63
CA GLN A 130 -4.25 -3.02 -0.71
C GLN A 130 -4.45 -3.55 -2.13
N GLY A 131 -3.52 -3.28 -3.05
CA GLY A 131 -3.64 -3.67 -4.46
C GLY A 131 -3.28 -5.12 -4.76
N HIS A 132 -2.50 -5.78 -3.90
CA HIS A 132 -2.09 -7.17 -4.10
C HIS A 132 -3.17 -8.15 -3.62
N TRP A 133 -3.33 -9.29 -4.31
CA TRP A 133 -4.31 -10.34 -3.98
C TRP A 133 -4.27 -10.81 -2.52
N ASP A 134 -3.09 -10.85 -1.93
CA ASP A 134 -2.87 -11.40 -0.59
C ASP A 134 -3.20 -10.41 0.54
N THR A 135 -3.28 -9.12 0.24
CA THR A 135 -3.35 -8.08 1.27
C THR A 135 -4.60 -8.15 2.12
N GLU A 136 -5.74 -8.47 1.51
CA GLU A 136 -7.00 -8.63 2.27
C GLU A 136 -6.91 -9.83 3.23
N ALA A 137 -6.36 -10.95 2.80
CA ALA A 137 -6.16 -12.10 3.68
C ALA A 137 -5.27 -11.72 4.88
N ILE A 138 -4.14 -11.07 4.61
CA ILE A 138 -3.20 -10.62 5.63
C ILE A 138 -3.87 -9.68 6.65
N ILE A 139 -4.68 -8.70 6.19
CA ILE A 139 -5.41 -7.78 7.06
C ILE A 139 -6.37 -8.53 7.98
N TRP A 140 -7.09 -9.51 7.44
CA TRP A 140 -8.10 -10.27 8.16
C TRP A 140 -7.58 -11.48 8.93
N GLY A 141 -6.28 -11.58 9.13
CA GLY A 141 -5.68 -12.60 9.97
C GLY A 141 -5.59 -13.98 9.32
N ARG A 142 -5.60 -14.02 7.99
CA ARG A 142 -5.53 -15.26 7.22
C ARG A 142 -4.20 -15.37 6.48
N GLU A 143 -3.63 -16.57 6.45
CA GLU A 143 -2.46 -16.82 5.62
C GLU A 143 -2.88 -16.92 4.15
N PRO A 144 -2.21 -16.19 3.23
CA PRO A 144 -2.41 -16.36 1.80
C PRO A 144 -2.07 -17.78 1.33
N ILE A 145 -2.78 -18.25 0.33
CA ILE A 145 -2.49 -19.54 -0.34
C ILE A 145 -1.32 -19.30 -1.30
N PRO A 146 -0.16 -19.93 -1.10
CA PRO A 146 1.03 -19.66 -1.89
C PRO A 146 0.81 -19.82 -3.39
N GLY A 147 1.12 -18.78 -4.17
CA GLY A 147 0.99 -18.79 -5.63
C GLY A 147 -0.45 -18.80 -6.16
N GLN A 148 -1.47 -18.63 -5.31
CA GLN A 148 -2.88 -18.67 -5.67
C GLN A 148 -3.61 -17.39 -5.23
N GLY A 149 -3.14 -16.22 -5.69
CA GLY A 149 -3.69 -14.93 -5.32
C GLY A 149 -5.21 -14.79 -5.50
N PRO A 150 -5.77 -15.08 -6.69
CA PRO A 150 -7.22 -15.04 -6.91
C PRO A 150 -8.01 -15.95 -5.97
N GLU A 151 -7.48 -17.12 -5.62
CA GLU A 151 -8.12 -18.05 -4.68
C GLU A 151 -8.04 -17.51 -3.25
N THR A 152 -6.88 -17.01 -2.85
CA THR A 152 -6.69 -16.32 -1.57
C THR A 152 -7.74 -15.23 -1.36
N TYR A 153 -7.97 -14.41 -2.38
CA TYR A 153 -8.97 -13.35 -2.34
C TYR A 153 -10.39 -13.90 -2.21
N ARG A 154 -10.78 -14.88 -3.05
CA ARG A 154 -12.11 -15.51 -3.00
C ARG A 154 -12.42 -16.13 -1.64
N GLU A 155 -11.48 -16.90 -1.09
CA GLU A 155 -11.64 -17.51 0.24
C GLU A 155 -11.71 -16.48 1.35
N THR A 156 -11.00 -15.36 1.22
CA THR A 156 -11.08 -14.27 2.16
C THR A 156 -12.44 -13.57 2.13
N ILE A 157 -12.95 -13.26 0.93
CA ILE A 157 -14.29 -12.67 0.78
C ILE A 157 -15.37 -13.60 1.30
N LYS A 158 -15.29 -14.91 0.98
CA LYS A 158 -16.21 -15.91 1.53
C LYS A 158 -16.23 -15.91 3.05
N PHE A 159 -15.05 -15.93 3.68
CA PHE A 159 -14.93 -15.83 5.14
C PHE A 159 -15.60 -14.56 5.71
N LEU A 160 -15.42 -13.42 5.07
CA LEU A 160 -16.03 -12.15 5.49
C LEU A 160 -17.55 -12.19 5.37
N LEU A 161 -18.09 -12.74 4.28
CA LEU A 161 -19.52 -12.88 4.04
C LEU A 161 -20.17 -13.83 5.06
N GLU A 162 -19.58 -15.01 5.26
CA GLU A 162 -20.05 -15.97 6.28
C GLU A 162 -20.03 -15.34 7.68
N GLY A 163 -19.00 -14.58 8.00
CA GLY A 163 -18.93 -13.82 9.26
C GLY A 163 -19.97 -12.72 9.37
N ALA A 164 -20.35 -12.07 8.29
CA ALA A 164 -21.43 -11.09 8.26
C ALA A 164 -22.79 -11.74 8.42
N GLU A 165 -23.06 -12.83 7.72
CA GLU A 165 -24.29 -13.63 7.82
C GLU A 165 -24.51 -14.18 9.23
N ALA A 166 -23.46 -14.73 9.85
CA ALA A 166 -23.51 -15.22 11.23
C ALA A 166 -23.89 -14.15 12.26
N ARG A 167 -23.81 -12.86 11.88
CA ARG A 167 -24.15 -11.71 12.72
C ARG A 167 -25.37 -10.93 12.21
N ASP A 168 -26.20 -11.52 11.33
CA ASP A 168 -27.33 -10.82 10.69
C ASP A 168 -26.92 -9.47 10.05
N GLY A 169 -25.74 -9.41 9.44
CA GLY A 169 -25.19 -8.19 8.87
C GLY A 169 -24.74 -7.13 9.89
N LYS A 170 -24.80 -7.41 11.18
CA LYS A 170 -24.41 -6.46 12.22
C LYS A 170 -22.89 -6.40 12.40
N THR A 171 -22.35 -5.20 12.52
CA THR A 171 -20.95 -5.01 12.89
C THR A 171 -20.76 -5.41 14.36
N PRO A 172 -19.72 -6.21 14.69
CA PRO A 172 -19.45 -6.54 16.09
C PRO A 172 -19.12 -5.26 16.88
N SER A 173 -19.76 -5.12 18.04
CA SER A 173 -19.40 -4.07 18.99
C SER A 173 -18.09 -4.46 19.70
N ILE A 174 -17.07 -3.66 19.52
CA ILE A 174 -15.81 -3.83 20.25
C ILE A 174 -15.87 -2.91 21.47
N PRO A 175 -15.74 -3.43 22.69
CA PRO A 175 -15.68 -2.59 23.89
C PRO A 175 -14.56 -1.57 23.77
N THR A 176 -14.86 -0.30 24.01
CA THR A 176 -13.89 0.79 24.01
C THR A 176 -13.46 1.12 25.42
N ASN A 177 -12.16 1.32 25.61
CA ASN A 177 -11.63 1.83 26.87
C ASN A 177 -11.47 3.35 26.74
N PRO A 178 -12.15 4.15 27.59
CA PRO A 178 -11.96 5.59 27.60
C PRO A 178 -10.54 5.93 28.03
N VAL A 179 -9.86 6.77 27.26
CA VAL A 179 -8.52 7.25 27.56
C VAL A 179 -8.61 8.74 27.91
N PRO A 180 -8.02 9.20 29.01
CA PRO A 180 -7.93 10.62 29.33
C PRO A 180 -7.34 11.43 28.18
N ALA A 181 -7.84 12.63 27.96
CA ALA A 181 -7.49 13.45 26.79
C ALA A 181 -6.01 13.79 26.70
N ASP A 182 -5.33 13.91 27.84
CA ASP A 182 -3.89 14.15 27.97
C ASP A 182 -3.02 12.91 27.69
N LYS A 183 -3.63 11.72 27.72
CA LYS A 183 -2.96 10.44 27.43
C LYS A 183 -3.36 9.83 26.09
N ALA A 184 -4.24 10.51 25.34
CA ALA A 184 -4.70 10.01 24.05
C ALA A 184 -3.58 10.14 22.99
N PRO A 185 -3.11 9.04 22.37
CA PRO A 185 -2.01 9.07 21.38
C PRO A 185 -2.27 10.01 20.21
N ILE A 186 -3.53 10.18 19.81
CA ILE A 186 -3.93 11.09 18.73
C ILE A 186 -3.69 12.58 19.08
N LYS A 187 -3.44 12.90 20.34
CA LYS A 187 -3.15 14.25 20.82
C LYS A 187 -1.68 14.50 21.15
N GLU A 188 -0.80 13.59 20.78
CA GLU A 188 0.64 13.74 20.96
C GLU A 188 1.18 14.97 20.22
N VAL A 189 0.61 15.27 19.04
CA VAL A 189 0.92 16.47 18.26
C VAL A 189 -0.36 17.24 18.00
N ILE A 190 -0.44 18.48 18.50
CA ILE A 190 -1.58 19.37 18.29
C ILE A 190 -1.07 20.64 17.62
N LEU A 191 -1.45 20.85 16.36
CA LEU A 191 -1.18 22.09 15.63
C LEU A 191 -2.40 23.01 15.69
N ARG A 192 -2.19 24.32 15.88
CA ARG A 192 -3.27 25.31 15.99
C ARG A 192 -2.95 26.59 15.22
N GLY A 193 -3.99 27.22 14.66
CA GLY A 193 -3.87 28.48 13.95
C GLY A 193 -2.83 28.42 12.83
N GLU A 194 -1.87 29.31 12.82
CA GLU A 194 -0.82 29.41 11.80
C GLU A 194 0.11 28.20 11.72
N GLN A 195 0.13 27.34 12.75
CA GLN A 195 0.85 26.07 12.71
C GLN A 195 0.17 25.02 11.84
N CYS A 196 -1.11 25.21 11.50
CA CYS A 196 -1.89 24.28 10.69
C CYS A 196 -1.70 24.60 9.21
N ASN A 197 -0.69 23.99 8.58
CA ASN A 197 -0.47 24.12 7.15
C ASN A 197 -0.59 22.75 6.48
N VAL A 198 -1.64 22.56 5.69
CA VAL A 198 -1.88 21.33 4.94
C VAL A 198 -0.72 20.98 3.99
N LEU A 199 0.00 22.00 3.50
CA LEU A 199 1.13 21.80 2.60
C LEU A 199 2.38 21.22 3.28
N ASP A 200 2.41 21.14 4.62
CA ASP A 200 3.50 20.51 5.35
C ASP A 200 3.35 18.97 5.45
N PHE A 201 2.22 18.46 5.00
CA PHE A 201 2.00 17.03 4.90
C PHE A 201 2.34 16.51 3.50
N ALA A 202 2.98 15.34 3.46
CA ALA A 202 3.30 14.66 2.23
C ALA A 202 2.04 14.02 1.63
N PHE A 203 1.73 14.35 0.37
CA PHE A 203 0.56 13.83 -0.34
C PHE A 203 0.94 13.33 -1.74
N ILE A 204 0.12 12.43 -2.27
CA ILE A 204 0.27 11.93 -3.64
C ILE A 204 -0.59 12.77 -4.59
N LYS A 205 0.00 13.22 -5.69
CA LYS A 205 -0.72 13.78 -6.84
C LYS A 205 -1.04 12.62 -7.78
N SER A 206 -2.32 12.26 -7.92
CA SER A 206 -2.72 11.06 -8.67
C SER A 206 -2.68 11.25 -10.18
N ASN A 207 -2.92 12.48 -10.68
CA ASN A 207 -2.89 12.78 -12.10
C ASN A 207 -2.64 14.29 -12.36
N PRO A 208 -2.20 14.66 -13.59
CA PRO A 208 -1.89 16.04 -13.96
C PRO A 208 -3.08 17.00 -13.89
N SER A 209 -4.31 16.51 -13.98
CA SER A 209 -5.52 17.34 -13.94
C SER A 209 -5.96 17.71 -12.53
N GLN A 210 -5.34 17.16 -11.49
CA GLN A 210 -5.58 17.62 -10.13
C GLN A 210 -4.99 19.04 -9.98
N PRO A 211 -5.82 20.05 -9.63
CA PRO A 211 -5.32 21.39 -9.44
C PRO A 211 -4.21 21.39 -8.39
N ALA A 212 -3.14 22.12 -8.66
CA ALA A 212 -2.15 22.41 -7.66
C ALA A 212 -2.86 22.96 -6.42
N ARG A 213 -2.52 22.47 -5.24
CA ARG A 213 -3.17 22.83 -3.97
C ARG A 213 -2.96 24.28 -3.53
N SER A 214 -2.59 25.15 -4.45
CA SER A 214 -2.21 26.54 -4.23
C SER A 214 -3.37 27.51 -4.05
N ARG A 215 -4.60 27.07 -3.78
CA ARG A 215 -5.64 28.00 -3.35
C ARG A 215 -5.75 27.96 -1.83
N PRO A 216 -5.36 29.06 -1.15
CA PRO A 216 -5.72 29.19 0.26
C PRO A 216 -7.24 29.12 0.36
N LEU A 217 -7.71 28.34 1.32
CA LEU A 217 -9.11 28.39 1.74
C LEU A 217 -9.30 29.79 2.35
N THR A 218 -9.91 30.68 1.60
CA THR A 218 -10.41 31.96 2.12
C THR A 218 -11.67 31.74 2.92
#